data_e58d37cdc5ca832b4a6d7dcbcf3c6e3b
#
_entry.id   e58d37cdc5ca832b4a6d7dcbcf3c6e3b
#
_cell.length_a   1.000
_cell.length_b   1.000
_cell.length_c   1.000
_cell.angle_alpha   90.00
_cell.angle_beta   90.00
_cell.angle_gamma   90.00
#
_symmetry.space_group_name_H-M   'P 1'
#
loop_
_entity.id
_entity.type
_entity.pdbx_description
1 polymer ?
#
loop_
_entity_poly.entity_id
_entity_poly.type
_entity_poly.pdbx_seq_one_letter_code
_entity_poly.pdbx_strand_id
1 'polypeptide(L)'
;MKPITTFSFFSLAFTTLAATAAPQAPAVLPGRGLAEHDFFYAGEAKEERMFIVKKGQIVWSYTHPGRGEISDAILLPNGNVLFAHQYAITEITADKKLIWNYDAPANTEIHTAQPFGTNSVWFVQNGNPAMFVVANKATGKTEREFVLPVKNPNGVHGQFRQARMTESGTLLVAHMDLGKAAEYNLDGKELWSVDVPGVWSAKPLKNGNILATSNRGFVREINRQKETVWEWTRADAPDYNISNLQTAVRLPNGNTIMNNWFNQWSGKADLANPPVQAMEVTRDKKIVWALRSWAPPADLGPSTTIQLLGEESSD
;
A
#
# COMPACT_ATOMS: atom_id res chain seq x y z
N MET A 1 -21.58 -53.04 -59.47
CA MET A 1 -22.03 -52.09 -58.40
C MET A 1 -20.83 -51.61 -57.61
N LYS A 2 -20.46 -50.35 -57.77
CA LYS A 2 -19.37 -49.72 -57.02
C LYS A 2 -20.02 -48.88 -55.89
N PRO A 3 -19.46 -48.87 -54.66
CA PRO A 3 -20.00 -48.03 -53.56
C PRO A 3 -19.59 -46.58 -53.74
N ILE A 4 -20.56 -45.69 -53.53
CA ILE A 4 -20.36 -44.24 -53.48
C ILE A 4 -19.93 -43.88 -52.07
N THR A 5 -18.72 -43.31 -51.92
CA THR A 5 -18.21 -42.78 -50.64
C THR A 5 -18.61 -41.31 -50.52
N THR A 6 -19.46 -41.03 -49.54
CA THR A 6 -19.89 -39.67 -49.20
C THR A 6 -18.85 -39.01 -48.27
N PHE A 7 -18.20 -37.94 -48.71
CA PHE A 7 -17.33 -37.10 -47.85
C PHE A 7 -18.18 -36.05 -47.16
N SER A 8 -18.22 -36.12 -45.80
CA SER A 8 -18.79 -35.07 -44.99
C SER A 8 -17.70 -34.02 -44.67
N PHE A 9 -17.91 -32.81 -45.12
CA PHE A 9 -17.10 -31.67 -44.75
C PHE A 9 -17.53 -31.19 -43.36
N PHE A 10 -16.64 -31.29 -42.35
CA PHE A 10 -16.81 -30.59 -41.08
C PHE A 10 -16.27 -29.19 -41.23
N SER A 11 -17.15 -28.18 -41.17
CA SER A 11 -16.78 -26.78 -41.07
C SER A 11 -16.40 -26.49 -39.59
N LEU A 12 -15.11 -26.25 -39.33
CA LEU A 12 -14.66 -25.68 -38.08
C LEU A 12 -14.98 -24.17 -38.04
N ALA A 13 -15.93 -23.79 -37.24
CA ALA A 13 -16.18 -22.38 -36.93
C ALA A 13 -15.11 -21.88 -35.97
N PHE A 14 -14.17 -21.06 -36.43
CA PHE A 14 -13.26 -20.32 -35.59
C PHE A 14 -14.02 -19.16 -34.93
N THR A 15 -14.36 -19.29 -33.66
CA THR A 15 -14.76 -18.17 -32.81
C THR A 15 -13.52 -17.36 -32.47
N THR A 16 -13.34 -16.23 -33.12
CA THR A 16 -12.37 -15.20 -32.71
C THR A 16 -12.85 -14.60 -31.38
N LEU A 17 -12.18 -14.94 -30.27
CA LEU A 17 -12.31 -14.16 -29.05
C LEU A 17 -11.76 -12.75 -29.35
N ALA A 18 -12.63 -11.77 -29.38
CA ALA A 18 -12.21 -10.37 -29.38
C ALA A 18 -11.48 -10.11 -28.05
N ALA A 19 -10.19 -9.80 -28.12
CA ALA A 19 -9.45 -9.32 -26.96
C ALA A 19 -10.11 -7.99 -26.53
N THR A 20 -10.73 -7.96 -25.35
CA THR A 20 -11.21 -6.71 -24.76
C THR A 20 -10.02 -5.81 -24.51
N ALA A 21 -10.01 -4.61 -25.09
CA ALA A 21 -8.99 -3.61 -24.83
C ALA A 21 -8.89 -3.37 -23.31
N ALA A 22 -7.66 -3.17 -22.81
CA ALA A 22 -7.46 -2.83 -21.42
C ALA A 22 -8.23 -1.54 -21.06
N PRO A 23 -8.78 -1.43 -19.84
CA PRO A 23 -9.47 -0.22 -19.39
C PRO A 23 -8.59 1.01 -19.58
N GLN A 24 -9.12 2.06 -20.21
CA GLN A 24 -8.41 3.30 -20.45
C GLN A 24 -9.04 4.43 -19.64
N ALA A 25 -8.30 4.97 -18.68
CA ALA A 25 -8.76 6.10 -17.87
C ALA A 25 -9.07 7.32 -18.77
N PRO A 26 -10.04 8.17 -18.37
CA PRO A 26 -10.36 9.39 -19.10
C PRO A 26 -9.13 10.24 -19.40
N ALA A 27 -9.08 10.89 -20.55
CA ALA A 27 -7.98 11.80 -20.92
C ALA A 27 -7.86 12.95 -19.92
N VAL A 28 -8.99 13.47 -19.43
CA VAL A 28 -9.07 14.47 -18.37
C VAL A 28 -9.53 13.76 -17.09
N LEU A 29 -8.65 13.72 -16.10
CA LEU A 29 -8.96 13.15 -14.80
C LEU A 29 -9.68 14.16 -13.91
N PRO A 30 -10.53 13.72 -12.96
CA PRO A 30 -11.16 14.60 -12.00
C PRO A 30 -10.13 15.20 -11.04
N GLY A 31 -10.47 16.38 -10.49
CA GLY A 31 -9.61 17.14 -9.60
C GLY A 31 -8.53 17.95 -10.32
N ARG A 32 -7.56 18.44 -9.57
CA ARG A 32 -6.50 19.38 -10.04
C ARG A 32 -5.13 18.71 -10.13
N GLY A 33 -5.08 17.37 -10.30
CA GLY A 33 -3.84 16.60 -10.38
C GLY A 33 -2.95 16.79 -9.14
N LEU A 34 -1.67 17.16 -9.33
CA LEU A 34 -0.72 17.41 -8.24
C LEU A 34 -1.11 18.58 -7.31
N ALA A 35 -1.98 19.49 -7.75
CA ALA A 35 -2.38 20.66 -6.99
C ALA A 35 -3.66 20.43 -6.13
N GLU A 36 -4.21 19.23 -6.11
CA GLU A 36 -5.39 18.93 -5.30
C GLU A 36 -5.06 18.91 -3.81
N HIS A 37 -4.00 18.18 -3.46
CA HIS A 37 -3.54 18.02 -2.09
C HIS A 37 -2.05 18.38 -1.98
N ASP A 38 -1.63 18.84 -0.81
CA ASP A 38 -0.25 18.79 -0.40
C ASP A 38 0.02 17.41 0.22
N PHE A 39 1.06 16.70 -0.22
CA PHE A 39 1.32 15.34 0.24
C PHE A 39 2.79 14.95 0.25
N PHE A 40 3.14 14.03 1.12
CA PHE A 40 4.34 13.21 1.03
C PHE A 40 4.00 11.90 0.31
N TYR A 41 4.88 11.45 -0.55
CA TYR A 41 4.68 10.30 -1.44
C TYR A 41 5.92 9.41 -1.44
N ALA A 42 5.74 8.12 -1.35
CA ALA A 42 6.79 7.13 -1.53
C ALA A 42 6.34 6.06 -2.52
N GLY A 43 7.29 5.52 -3.27
CA GLY A 43 7.04 4.51 -4.26
C GLY A 43 8.10 3.42 -4.30
N GLU A 44 7.65 2.22 -4.64
CA GLU A 44 8.46 1.04 -4.82
C GLU A 44 8.63 0.76 -6.30
N ALA A 45 9.86 0.87 -6.80
CA ALA A 45 10.24 0.61 -8.17
C ALA A 45 11.72 0.18 -8.25
N LYS A 46 12.28 0.17 -9.46
CA LYS A 46 13.74 -0.03 -9.64
C LYS A 46 14.58 1.10 -9.02
N GLU A 47 13.98 2.28 -8.91
CA GLU A 47 14.50 3.41 -8.16
C GLU A 47 13.53 3.71 -7.03
N GLU A 48 13.99 3.58 -5.80
CA GLU A 48 13.23 3.87 -4.60
C GLU A 48 13.17 5.36 -4.38
N ARG A 49 12.02 5.98 -4.68
CA ARG A 49 11.88 7.45 -4.67
C ARG A 49 10.81 7.92 -3.69
N MET A 50 11.11 9.06 -3.05
CA MET A 50 10.17 9.76 -2.18
C MET A 50 10.09 11.23 -2.58
N PHE A 51 8.91 11.84 -2.38
CA PHE A 51 8.65 13.22 -2.78
C PHE A 51 7.79 13.94 -1.74
N ILE A 52 8.01 15.26 -1.60
CA ILE A 52 7.05 16.16 -0.98
C ILE A 52 6.51 17.06 -2.09
N VAL A 53 5.20 17.02 -2.28
CA VAL A 53 4.46 17.85 -3.22
C VAL A 53 3.68 18.89 -2.45
N LYS A 54 3.85 20.18 -2.79
CA LYS A 54 3.10 21.30 -2.22
C LYS A 54 2.63 22.21 -3.34
N LYS A 55 1.34 22.58 -3.30
CA LYS A 55 0.73 23.46 -4.31
C LYS A 55 1.02 23.02 -5.76
N GLY A 56 0.97 21.70 -5.99
CA GLY A 56 1.21 21.12 -7.29
C GLY A 56 2.68 21.04 -7.74
N GLN A 57 3.64 21.34 -6.88
CA GLN A 57 5.07 21.32 -7.20
C GLN A 57 5.82 20.36 -6.27
N ILE A 58 6.80 19.63 -6.83
CA ILE A 58 7.75 18.86 -6.04
C ILE A 58 8.70 19.84 -5.37
N VAL A 59 8.62 19.96 -4.04
CA VAL A 59 9.47 20.85 -3.24
C VAL A 59 10.63 20.10 -2.57
N TRP A 60 10.55 18.78 -2.50
CA TRP A 60 11.60 17.90 -1.98
C TRP A 60 11.50 16.54 -2.67
N SER A 61 12.65 15.92 -2.93
CA SER A 61 12.74 14.57 -3.46
C SER A 61 13.94 13.84 -2.87
N TYR A 62 13.84 12.52 -2.76
CA TYR A 62 14.94 11.66 -2.33
C TYR A 62 14.91 10.37 -3.14
N THR A 63 16.08 9.93 -3.61
CA THR A 63 16.26 8.60 -4.19
C THR A 63 17.12 7.79 -3.23
N HIS A 64 16.60 6.68 -2.74
CA HIS A 64 17.35 5.77 -1.86
C HIS A 64 18.47 5.10 -2.66
N PRO A 65 19.73 5.19 -2.22
CA PRO A 65 20.86 4.63 -2.97
C PRO A 65 21.01 3.12 -2.83
N GLY A 66 20.24 2.51 -1.89
CA GLY A 66 20.27 1.08 -1.60
C GLY A 66 19.39 0.27 -2.55
N ARG A 67 19.23 -0.98 -2.19
CA ARG A 67 18.29 -1.92 -2.81
C ARG A 67 17.16 -2.21 -1.84
N GLY A 68 16.05 -2.69 -2.35
CA GLY A 68 14.90 -3.09 -1.55
C GLY A 68 13.61 -2.51 -2.10
N GLU A 69 12.63 -2.38 -1.24
CA GLU A 69 11.28 -1.88 -1.55
C GLU A 69 10.89 -0.88 -0.48
N ILE A 70 10.72 0.41 -0.79
CA ILE A 70 10.10 1.35 0.15
C ILE A 70 8.61 0.99 0.24
N SER A 71 8.26 0.18 1.24
CA SER A 71 6.90 -0.32 1.43
C SER A 71 6.09 0.52 2.41
N ASP A 72 6.76 1.25 3.32
CA ASP A 72 6.12 2.16 4.28
C ASP A 72 7.06 3.34 4.55
N ALA A 73 6.53 4.55 4.55
CA ALA A 73 7.29 5.76 4.81
C ALA A 73 6.42 6.81 5.49
N ILE A 74 7.01 7.63 6.35
CA ILE A 74 6.32 8.70 7.06
C ILE A 74 7.20 9.94 7.12
N LEU A 75 6.62 11.09 6.77
CA LEU A 75 7.19 12.41 7.03
C LEU A 75 6.86 12.79 8.47
N LEU A 76 7.88 12.91 9.31
CA LEU A 76 7.75 13.25 10.71
C LEU A 76 7.51 14.77 10.92
N PRO A 77 6.91 15.18 12.05
CA PRO A 77 6.65 16.61 12.33
C PRO A 77 7.89 17.50 12.32
N ASN A 78 9.08 16.93 12.61
CA ASN A 78 10.35 17.66 12.57
C ASN A 78 10.94 17.75 11.15
N GLY A 79 10.26 17.26 10.13
CA GLY A 79 10.70 17.23 8.74
C GLY A 79 11.61 16.06 8.36
N ASN A 80 11.95 15.19 9.30
CA ASN A 80 12.67 13.95 8.99
C ASN A 80 11.74 12.94 8.28
N VAL A 81 12.33 11.99 7.58
CA VAL A 81 11.60 10.87 6.97
C VAL A 81 12.08 9.56 7.57
N LEU A 82 11.14 8.78 8.13
CA LEU A 82 11.35 7.40 8.55
C LEU A 82 10.73 6.48 7.51
N PHE A 83 11.49 5.48 7.03
CA PHE A 83 10.97 4.55 6.01
C PHE A 83 11.52 3.14 6.20
N ALA A 84 10.67 2.15 5.92
CA ALA A 84 11.00 0.74 5.84
C ALA A 84 11.22 0.36 4.37
N HIS A 85 12.38 -0.25 4.07
CA HIS A 85 12.76 -0.55 2.69
C HIS A 85 13.26 -2.00 2.55
N GLN A 86 12.45 -2.94 3.02
CA GLN A 86 12.68 -4.40 2.96
C GLN A 86 13.85 -4.88 3.84
N TYR A 87 15.08 -4.42 3.61
CA TYR A 87 16.27 -4.90 4.31
C TYR A 87 16.70 -4.01 5.48
N ALA A 88 16.05 -2.90 5.67
CA ALA A 88 16.33 -2.01 6.81
C ALA A 88 15.17 -1.03 7.06
N ILE A 89 15.28 -0.32 8.18
CA ILE A 89 14.52 0.88 8.50
C ILE A 89 15.53 2.01 8.59
N THR A 90 15.23 3.11 7.92
CA THR A 90 16.13 4.27 7.85
C THR A 90 15.42 5.54 8.25
N GLU A 91 16.06 6.41 9.02
CA GLU A 91 15.62 7.79 9.25
C GLU A 91 16.63 8.75 8.66
N ILE A 92 16.15 9.66 7.82
CA ILE A 92 16.92 10.74 7.23
C ILE A 92 16.36 12.10 7.64
N THR A 93 17.22 13.11 7.69
CA THR A 93 16.82 14.49 7.93
C THR A 93 16.19 15.13 6.66
N ALA A 94 15.58 16.30 6.82
CA ALA A 94 15.05 17.07 5.69
C ALA A 94 16.15 17.40 4.63
N ASP A 95 17.39 17.56 5.05
CA ASP A 95 18.57 17.75 4.18
C ASP A 95 19.22 16.43 3.73
N LYS A 96 18.49 15.31 3.86
CA LYS A 96 18.80 13.97 3.33
C LYS A 96 20.00 13.27 3.98
N LYS A 97 20.40 13.68 5.18
CA LYS A 97 21.45 13.01 5.94
C LYS A 97 20.88 11.83 6.71
N LEU A 98 21.56 10.69 6.63
CA LEU A 98 21.27 9.53 7.47
C LEU A 98 21.54 9.87 8.93
N ILE A 99 20.57 9.65 9.81
CA ILE A 99 20.71 9.86 11.26
C ILE A 99 20.45 8.59 12.07
N TRP A 100 19.75 7.64 11.52
CA TRP A 100 19.52 6.34 12.17
C TRP A 100 19.22 5.26 11.13
N ASN A 101 19.70 4.03 11.40
CA ASN A 101 19.45 2.86 10.58
C ASN A 101 19.32 1.61 11.46
N TYR A 102 18.42 0.70 11.07
CA TYR A 102 18.28 -0.62 11.64
C TYR A 102 18.28 -1.64 10.51
N ASP A 103 19.33 -2.42 10.37
CA ASP A 103 19.42 -3.48 9.36
C ASP A 103 18.56 -4.68 9.77
N ALA A 104 17.73 -5.17 8.87
CA ALA A 104 17.00 -6.40 9.08
C ALA A 104 17.97 -7.58 9.26
N PRO A 105 17.78 -8.46 10.25
CA PRO A 105 18.56 -9.68 10.39
C PRO A 105 18.56 -10.53 9.11
N ALA A 106 19.59 -11.34 8.93
CA ALA A 106 19.69 -12.21 7.76
C ALA A 106 18.44 -13.08 7.57
N ASN A 107 17.96 -13.20 6.33
CA ASN A 107 16.74 -13.92 5.97
C ASN A 107 15.43 -13.35 6.57
N THR A 108 15.43 -12.09 6.93
CA THR A 108 14.24 -11.36 7.36
C THR A 108 14.01 -10.13 6.48
N GLU A 109 12.78 -9.60 6.52
CA GLU A 109 12.38 -8.38 5.81
C GLU A 109 11.53 -7.48 6.69
N ILE A 110 11.58 -6.17 6.46
CA ILE A 110 10.78 -5.20 7.20
C ILE A 110 10.03 -4.32 6.20
N HIS A 111 8.70 -4.39 6.21
CA HIS A 111 7.85 -3.66 5.28
C HIS A 111 7.01 -2.56 5.93
N THR A 112 7.03 -2.44 7.25
CA THR A 112 6.30 -1.40 7.99
C THR A 112 7.06 -1.01 9.24
N ALA A 113 7.19 0.27 9.47
CA ALA A 113 7.81 0.85 10.66
C ALA A 113 7.20 2.21 10.98
N GLN A 114 7.01 2.51 12.25
CA GLN A 114 6.49 3.79 12.70
C GLN A 114 7.23 4.26 13.96
N PRO A 115 7.27 5.55 14.25
CA PRO A 115 7.81 6.06 15.51
C PRO A 115 7.00 5.53 16.69
N PHE A 116 7.68 5.27 17.81
CA PHE A 116 7.08 4.87 19.07
C PHE A 116 7.61 5.78 20.19
N GLY A 117 6.76 6.68 20.67
CA GLY A 117 7.21 7.75 21.54
C GLY A 117 8.29 8.61 20.88
N THR A 118 9.23 9.12 21.69
CA THR A 118 10.26 10.07 21.21
C THR A 118 11.50 9.39 20.65
N ASN A 119 11.89 8.25 21.25
CA ASN A 119 13.21 7.65 21.04
C ASN A 119 13.18 6.26 20.43
N SER A 120 11.99 5.70 20.17
CA SER A 120 11.88 4.32 19.72
C SER A 120 11.12 4.23 18.39
N VAL A 121 11.28 3.11 17.71
CA VAL A 121 10.57 2.74 16.49
C VAL A 121 9.98 1.36 16.72
N TRP A 122 8.72 1.16 16.36
CA TRP A 122 8.17 -0.18 16.23
C TRP A 122 8.10 -0.60 14.77
N PHE A 123 8.19 -1.90 14.53
CA PHE A 123 8.10 -2.50 13.20
C PHE A 123 7.63 -3.95 13.27
N VAL A 124 7.21 -4.46 12.12
CA VAL A 124 6.98 -5.89 11.91
C VAL A 124 8.11 -6.43 11.06
N GLN A 125 8.81 -7.42 11.60
CA GLN A 125 9.86 -8.17 10.94
C GLN A 125 9.28 -9.47 10.40
N ASN A 126 9.21 -9.57 9.08
CA ASN A 126 8.90 -10.82 8.39
C ASN A 126 10.08 -11.78 8.58
N GLY A 127 9.80 -13.04 8.84
CA GLY A 127 10.87 -14.02 9.08
C GLY A 127 10.36 -15.34 9.63
N ASN A 128 11.28 -16.14 10.15
CA ASN A 128 11.00 -17.38 10.85
C ASN A 128 11.81 -17.43 12.17
N PRO A 129 11.23 -17.00 13.30
CA PRO A 129 9.87 -16.49 13.49
C PRO A 129 9.66 -15.07 12.93
N ALA A 130 8.42 -14.73 12.60
CA ALA A 130 8.02 -13.35 12.35
C ALA A 130 7.74 -12.63 13.67
N MET A 131 8.13 -11.36 13.79
CA MET A 131 8.15 -10.63 15.05
C MET A 131 7.51 -9.25 14.93
N PHE A 132 6.80 -8.83 15.96
CA PHE A 132 6.64 -7.42 16.29
C PHE A 132 7.80 -7.01 17.18
N VAL A 133 8.40 -5.86 16.92
CA VAL A 133 9.56 -5.35 17.65
C VAL A 133 9.42 -3.87 17.94
N VAL A 134 9.79 -3.45 19.15
CA VAL A 134 10.04 -2.05 19.52
C VAL A 134 11.52 -1.91 19.81
N ALA A 135 12.21 -1.08 19.05
CA ALA A 135 13.63 -0.84 19.21
C ALA A 135 13.92 0.62 19.60
N ASN A 136 14.80 0.81 20.59
CA ASN A 136 15.26 2.13 21.00
C ASN A 136 16.34 2.62 20.03
N LYS A 137 16.13 3.79 19.43
CA LYS A 137 17.05 4.36 18.43
C LYS A 137 18.41 4.74 18.98
N ALA A 138 18.47 5.20 20.22
CA ALA A 138 19.72 5.68 20.83
C ALA A 138 20.63 4.53 21.30
N THR A 139 20.02 3.44 21.80
CA THR A 139 20.77 2.31 22.38
C THR A 139 20.85 1.09 21.47
N GLY A 140 20.01 1.02 20.43
CA GLY A 140 19.86 -0.16 19.57
C GLY A 140 19.19 -1.36 20.26
N LYS A 141 18.74 -1.21 21.52
CA LYS A 141 18.15 -2.32 22.27
C LYS A 141 16.69 -2.53 21.93
N THR A 142 16.28 -3.80 21.83
CA THR A 142 14.87 -4.19 21.81
C THR A 142 14.26 -3.89 23.19
N GLU A 143 13.18 -3.10 23.19
CA GLU A 143 12.42 -2.75 24.39
C GLU A 143 11.22 -3.68 24.58
N ARG A 144 10.67 -4.18 23.47
CA ARG A 144 9.53 -5.10 23.45
C ARG A 144 9.54 -5.91 22.18
N GLU A 145 9.11 -7.17 22.28
CA GLU A 145 8.93 -8.04 21.11
C GLU A 145 7.93 -9.15 21.41
N PHE A 146 7.29 -9.67 20.38
CA PHE A 146 6.50 -10.89 20.44
C PHE A 146 6.38 -11.53 19.05
N VAL A 147 6.13 -12.85 19.02
CA VAL A 147 5.97 -13.62 17.78
C VAL A 147 4.61 -13.36 17.18
N LEU A 148 4.58 -13.09 15.86
CA LEU A 148 3.36 -13.01 15.07
C LEU A 148 3.12 -14.33 14.32
N PRO A 149 1.87 -14.84 14.29
CA PRO A 149 1.55 -16.06 13.56
C PRO A 149 1.67 -15.85 12.06
N VAL A 150 2.21 -16.84 11.35
CA VAL A 150 2.35 -16.89 9.90
C VAL A 150 1.85 -18.23 9.36
N LYS A 151 1.34 -18.25 8.13
CA LYS A 151 0.94 -19.48 7.45
C LYS A 151 2.13 -20.20 6.84
N ASN A 152 3.05 -19.44 6.25
CA ASN A 152 4.24 -19.98 5.59
C ASN A 152 5.52 -19.35 6.17
N PRO A 153 6.19 -20.00 7.14
CA PRO A 153 7.42 -19.49 7.73
C PRO A 153 8.56 -19.25 6.72
N ASN A 154 8.56 -19.98 5.62
CA ASN A 154 9.58 -19.85 4.58
C ASN A 154 9.21 -18.83 3.49
N GLY A 155 7.98 -18.35 3.46
CA GLY A 155 7.48 -17.35 2.51
C GLY A 155 7.65 -15.93 3.05
N VAL A 156 8.84 -15.57 3.51
CA VAL A 156 9.15 -14.33 4.25
C VAL A 156 8.56 -13.09 3.61
N HIS A 157 8.79 -12.90 2.31
CA HIS A 157 8.31 -11.74 1.57
C HIS A 157 6.78 -11.56 1.60
N GLY A 158 6.03 -12.64 1.69
CA GLY A 158 4.57 -12.66 1.64
C GLY A 158 3.85 -12.63 2.99
N GLN A 159 4.53 -12.48 4.13
CA GLN A 159 3.91 -12.63 5.44
C GLN A 159 3.08 -11.40 5.84
N PHE A 160 3.68 -10.21 5.81
CA PHE A 160 3.05 -8.95 6.21
C PHE A 160 3.45 -7.84 5.25
N ARG A 161 2.58 -6.80 5.17
CA ARG A 161 2.95 -5.55 4.49
C ARG A 161 2.82 -4.36 5.43
N GLN A 162 1.64 -4.08 5.94
CA GLN A 162 1.44 -2.91 6.80
C GLN A 162 0.80 -3.28 8.14
N ALA A 163 1.18 -2.52 9.16
CA ALA A 163 0.57 -2.52 10.47
C ALA A 163 0.42 -1.08 10.97
N ARG A 164 -0.50 -0.85 11.90
CA ARG A 164 -0.69 0.47 12.54
C ARG A 164 -1.05 0.31 14.01
N MET A 165 -0.55 1.21 14.84
CA MET A 165 -1.02 1.33 16.21
C MET A 165 -2.42 1.95 16.21
N THR A 166 -3.29 1.46 17.10
CA THR A 166 -4.59 2.07 17.37
C THR A 166 -4.45 3.16 18.44
N GLU A 167 -5.43 4.03 18.56
CA GLU A 167 -5.47 5.04 19.64
C GLU A 167 -5.46 4.40 21.04
N SER A 168 -5.99 3.19 21.19
CA SER A 168 -5.95 2.44 22.45
C SER A 168 -4.59 1.80 22.76
N GLY A 169 -3.60 1.97 21.89
CA GLY A 169 -2.24 1.42 22.07
C GLY A 169 -2.13 -0.07 21.73
N THR A 170 -3.07 -0.62 20.98
CA THR A 170 -2.97 -1.97 20.40
C THR A 170 -2.38 -1.92 18.99
N LEU A 171 -1.92 -3.06 18.47
CA LEU A 171 -1.33 -3.19 17.15
C LEU A 171 -2.30 -3.87 16.19
N LEU A 172 -2.72 -3.18 15.13
CA LEU A 172 -3.51 -3.73 14.03
C LEU A 172 -2.57 -4.14 12.89
N VAL A 173 -2.59 -5.42 12.52
CA VAL A 173 -1.68 -6.03 11.54
C VAL A 173 -2.45 -6.57 10.33
N ALA A 174 -1.98 -6.26 9.14
CA ALA A 174 -2.42 -6.90 7.91
C ALA A 174 -1.58 -8.16 7.64
N HIS A 175 -2.14 -9.34 7.96
CA HIS A 175 -1.52 -10.65 7.69
C HIS A 175 -1.79 -11.08 6.26
N MET A 176 -0.86 -10.80 5.35
CA MET A 176 -1.06 -11.05 3.93
C MET A 176 -1.16 -12.55 3.62
N ASP A 177 -0.31 -13.38 4.21
CA ASP A 177 -0.30 -14.83 4.00
C ASP A 177 -1.48 -15.56 4.66
N LEU A 178 -2.01 -15.03 5.78
CA LEU A 178 -3.20 -15.55 6.44
C LEU A 178 -4.50 -15.01 5.84
N GLY A 179 -4.43 -13.90 5.07
CA GLY A 179 -5.60 -13.25 4.49
C GLY A 179 -6.54 -12.64 5.53
N LYS A 180 -5.99 -12.09 6.63
CA LYS A 180 -6.78 -11.48 7.71
C LYS A 180 -6.15 -10.18 8.22
N ALA A 181 -6.99 -9.29 8.75
CA ALA A 181 -6.55 -8.21 9.64
C ALA A 181 -6.75 -8.66 11.09
N ALA A 182 -5.74 -8.47 11.94
CA ALA A 182 -5.82 -8.88 13.33
C ALA A 182 -5.24 -7.81 14.26
N GLU A 183 -5.86 -7.65 15.43
CA GLU A 183 -5.47 -6.70 16.45
C GLU A 183 -4.88 -7.44 17.67
N TYR A 184 -3.74 -6.98 18.15
CA TYR A 184 -2.98 -7.55 19.24
C TYR A 184 -2.77 -6.52 20.34
N ASN A 185 -2.78 -6.97 21.62
CA ASN A 185 -2.16 -6.18 22.67
C ASN A 185 -0.62 -6.24 22.54
N LEU A 186 0.08 -5.38 23.26
CA LEU A 186 1.55 -5.35 23.20
C LEU A 186 2.26 -6.52 23.93
N ASP A 187 1.50 -7.47 24.49
CA ASP A 187 2.01 -8.74 25.00
C ASP A 187 1.83 -9.90 24.00
N GLY A 188 1.34 -9.59 22.79
CA GLY A 188 1.18 -10.55 21.69
C GLY A 188 -0.12 -11.35 21.71
N LYS A 189 -1.08 -11.01 22.60
CA LYS A 189 -2.39 -11.67 22.61
C LYS A 189 -3.27 -11.08 21.51
N GLU A 190 -3.81 -11.92 20.61
CA GLU A 190 -4.82 -11.53 19.65
C GLU A 190 -6.12 -11.16 20.38
N LEU A 191 -6.63 -9.96 20.14
CA LEU A 191 -7.85 -9.42 20.75
C LEU A 191 -9.05 -9.52 19.80
N TRP A 192 -8.78 -9.36 18.49
CA TRP A 192 -9.80 -9.36 17.47
C TRP A 192 -9.18 -9.67 16.11
N SER A 193 -9.93 -10.28 15.20
CA SER A 193 -9.52 -10.46 13.81
C SER A 193 -10.71 -10.61 12.88
N VAL A 194 -10.48 -10.32 11.59
CA VAL A 194 -11.46 -10.48 10.51
C VAL A 194 -10.77 -10.94 9.23
N ASP A 195 -11.44 -11.79 8.45
CA ASP A 195 -10.94 -12.25 7.17
C ASP A 195 -11.00 -11.12 6.14
N VAL A 196 -9.85 -10.85 5.52
CA VAL A 196 -9.69 -9.88 4.42
C VAL A 196 -8.80 -10.53 3.36
N PRO A 197 -9.38 -11.26 2.41
CA PRO A 197 -8.61 -11.97 1.39
C PRO A 197 -7.73 -11.02 0.58
N GLY A 198 -6.43 -11.32 0.52
CA GLY A 198 -5.45 -10.48 -0.16
C GLY A 198 -5.18 -9.14 0.52
N VAL A 199 -5.39 -9.06 1.83
CA VAL A 199 -5.13 -7.84 2.61
C VAL A 199 -3.72 -7.33 2.38
N TRP A 200 -3.61 -6.01 2.17
CA TRP A 200 -2.33 -5.33 2.06
C TRP A 200 -2.10 -4.37 3.21
N SER A 201 -3.11 -3.58 3.56
CA SER A 201 -3.09 -2.73 4.74
C SER A 201 -4.41 -2.81 5.50
N ALA A 202 -4.35 -2.53 6.79
CA ALA A 202 -5.50 -2.29 7.65
C ALA A 202 -5.16 -1.12 8.56
N LYS A 203 -6.01 -0.08 8.56
CA LYS A 203 -5.84 1.10 9.40
C LYS A 203 -7.02 1.24 10.35
N PRO A 204 -6.78 1.58 11.62
CA PRO A 204 -7.86 1.90 12.54
C PRO A 204 -8.51 3.21 12.13
N LEU A 205 -9.82 3.35 12.32
CA LEU A 205 -10.56 4.58 12.14
C LEU A 205 -11.04 5.11 13.48
N LYS A 206 -11.19 6.42 13.64
CA LYS A 206 -11.66 7.08 14.88
C LYS A 206 -13.03 6.57 15.37
N ASN A 207 -13.88 6.06 14.48
CA ASN A 207 -15.15 5.44 14.85
C ASN A 207 -15.02 3.98 15.37
N GLY A 208 -13.79 3.48 15.52
CA GLY A 208 -13.49 2.12 15.97
C GLY A 208 -13.53 1.04 14.87
N ASN A 209 -13.97 1.37 13.66
CA ASN A 209 -13.89 0.48 12.50
C ASN A 209 -12.44 0.36 12.00
N ILE A 210 -12.20 -0.51 11.04
CA ILE A 210 -10.96 -0.57 10.28
C ILE A 210 -11.20 -0.25 8.81
N LEU A 211 -10.21 0.34 8.16
CA LEU A 211 -10.16 0.53 6.71
C LEU A 211 -9.11 -0.42 6.13
N ALA A 212 -9.55 -1.44 5.41
CA ALA A 212 -8.68 -2.47 4.85
C ALA A 212 -8.58 -2.37 3.33
N THR A 213 -7.37 -2.52 2.79
CA THR A 213 -7.12 -2.61 1.35
C THR A 213 -6.74 -4.02 0.95
N SER A 214 -6.97 -4.37 -0.31
CA SER A 214 -6.66 -5.70 -0.84
C SER A 214 -6.05 -5.63 -2.24
N ASN A 215 -5.06 -6.49 -2.50
CA ASN A 215 -4.52 -6.72 -3.83
C ASN A 215 -5.55 -7.36 -4.80
N ARG A 216 -6.70 -7.80 -4.28
CA ARG A 216 -7.85 -8.23 -5.09
C ARG A 216 -8.67 -7.07 -5.63
N GLY A 217 -8.28 -5.82 -5.32
CA GLY A 217 -8.85 -4.60 -5.89
C GLY A 217 -10.12 -4.13 -5.20
N PHE A 218 -10.14 -4.17 -3.87
CA PHE A 218 -11.17 -3.56 -3.05
C PHE A 218 -10.58 -2.78 -1.86
N VAL A 219 -11.35 -1.82 -1.36
CA VAL A 219 -11.15 -1.15 -0.07
C VAL A 219 -12.43 -1.33 0.72
N ARG A 220 -12.33 -1.78 1.99
CA ARG A 220 -13.47 -2.04 2.88
C ARG A 220 -13.32 -1.29 4.18
N GLU A 221 -14.41 -0.67 4.63
CA GLU A 221 -14.59 -0.31 6.02
C GLU A 221 -15.33 -1.43 6.72
N ILE A 222 -14.75 -1.96 7.80
CA ILE A 222 -15.26 -3.15 8.51
C ILE A 222 -15.44 -2.76 9.98
N ASN A 223 -16.62 -3.05 10.54
CA ASN A 223 -16.94 -2.77 11.93
C ASN A 223 -16.42 -3.88 12.89
N ARG A 224 -16.55 -3.65 14.19
CA ARG A 224 -16.11 -4.63 15.22
C ARG A 224 -16.96 -5.91 15.26
N GLN A 225 -18.14 -5.90 14.64
CA GLN A 225 -18.97 -7.08 14.42
C GLN A 225 -18.52 -7.89 13.19
N LYS A 226 -17.42 -7.46 12.52
CA LYS A 226 -16.84 -8.05 11.31
C LYS A 226 -17.70 -7.88 10.05
N GLU A 227 -18.59 -6.91 10.05
CA GLU A 227 -19.46 -6.59 8.92
C GLU A 227 -18.80 -5.51 8.05
N THR A 228 -18.87 -5.68 6.73
CA THR A 228 -18.48 -4.64 5.77
C THR A 228 -19.56 -3.56 5.73
N VAL A 229 -19.27 -2.38 6.26
CA VAL A 229 -20.20 -1.24 6.32
C VAL A 229 -20.03 -0.26 5.15
N TRP A 230 -18.93 -0.37 4.43
CA TRP A 230 -18.66 0.33 3.17
C TRP A 230 -17.62 -0.45 2.36
N GLU A 231 -17.79 -0.45 1.05
CA GLU A 231 -16.84 -1.09 0.13
C GLU A 231 -16.71 -0.26 -1.14
N TRP A 232 -15.49 -0.16 -1.64
CA TRP A 232 -15.19 0.27 -3.00
C TRP A 232 -14.40 -0.82 -3.70
N THR A 233 -14.68 -1.04 -4.98
CA THR A 233 -14.06 -2.10 -5.79
C THR A 233 -13.61 -1.57 -7.15
N ARG A 234 -12.79 -2.33 -7.88
CA ARG A 234 -12.44 -2.02 -9.28
C ARG A 234 -13.67 -1.83 -10.18
N ALA A 235 -14.78 -2.51 -9.89
CA ALA A 235 -16.01 -2.39 -10.66
C ALA A 235 -16.66 -0.99 -10.52
N ASP A 236 -16.34 -0.25 -9.45
CA ASP A 236 -16.80 1.13 -9.26
C ASP A 236 -16.00 2.14 -10.11
N ALA A 237 -14.90 1.69 -10.75
CA ALA A 237 -14.05 2.50 -11.65
C ALA A 237 -13.61 1.69 -12.89
N PRO A 238 -14.53 1.21 -13.74
CA PRO A 238 -14.22 0.29 -14.84
C PRO A 238 -13.29 0.88 -15.89
N ASP A 239 -13.26 2.20 -16.03
CA ASP A 239 -12.41 2.90 -16.98
C ASP A 239 -10.97 3.14 -16.47
N TYR A 240 -10.70 2.83 -15.20
CA TYR A 240 -9.38 3.06 -14.61
C TYR A 240 -8.57 1.76 -14.54
N ASN A 241 -7.29 1.87 -14.89
CA ASN A 241 -6.36 0.76 -14.72
C ASN A 241 -5.95 0.65 -13.23
N ILE A 242 -6.68 -0.16 -12.47
CA ILE A 242 -6.42 -0.43 -11.05
C ILE A 242 -5.69 -1.77 -10.94
N SER A 243 -4.42 -1.72 -10.58
CA SER A 243 -3.58 -2.92 -10.45
C SER A 243 -3.57 -3.49 -9.03
N ASN A 244 -3.12 -2.71 -8.05
CA ASN A 244 -2.96 -3.18 -6.68
C ASN A 244 -3.19 -2.05 -5.67
N LEU A 245 -4.27 -2.16 -4.89
CA LEU A 245 -4.59 -1.18 -3.84
C LEU A 245 -3.78 -1.50 -2.58
N GLN A 246 -2.76 -0.68 -2.31
CA GLN A 246 -1.85 -0.94 -1.19
C GLN A 246 -2.29 -0.25 0.10
N THR A 247 -2.61 1.03 0.06
CA THR A 247 -3.07 1.76 1.25
C THR A 247 -4.31 2.59 0.97
N ALA A 248 -5.05 2.90 2.01
CA ALA A 248 -6.15 3.86 1.98
C ALA A 248 -6.15 4.72 3.24
N VAL A 249 -6.67 5.93 3.12
CA VAL A 249 -6.84 6.92 4.20
C VAL A 249 -8.26 7.47 4.14
N ARG A 250 -8.96 7.48 5.28
CA ARG A 250 -10.26 8.13 5.41
C ARG A 250 -10.06 9.60 5.77
N LEU A 251 -10.64 10.51 4.99
CA LEU A 251 -10.58 11.95 5.23
C LEU A 251 -11.68 12.40 6.17
N PRO A 252 -11.53 13.57 6.84
CA PRO A 252 -12.57 14.13 7.73
C PRO A 252 -13.90 14.41 7.03
N ASN A 253 -13.87 14.71 5.72
CA ASN A 253 -15.07 14.91 4.90
C ASN A 253 -15.80 13.60 4.55
N GLY A 254 -15.25 12.44 4.97
CA GLY A 254 -15.79 11.11 4.69
C GLY A 254 -15.29 10.47 3.39
N ASN A 255 -14.55 11.20 2.56
CA ASN A 255 -13.93 10.64 1.36
C ASN A 255 -12.81 9.68 1.71
N THR A 256 -12.40 8.86 0.76
CA THR A 256 -11.28 7.92 0.91
C THR A 256 -10.26 8.17 -0.16
N ILE A 257 -9.01 8.45 0.25
CA ILE A 257 -7.86 8.38 -0.66
C ILE A 257 -7.32 6.95 -0.64
N MET A 258 -6.98 6.41 -1.81
CA MET A 258 -6.37 5.10 -1.97
C MET A 258 -5.22 5.14 -2.97
N ASN A 259 -4.17 4.38 -2.67
CA ASN A 259 -3.03 4.20 -3.55
C ASN A 259 -3.24 3.02 -4.49
N ASN A 260 -2.85 3.20 -5.73
CA ASN A 260 -2.78 2.14 -6.73
C ASN A 260 -1.31 1.92 -7.13
N TRP A 261 -0.73 0.83 -6.65
CA TRP A 261 0.63 0.46 -7.00
C TRP A 261 0.69 -0.29 -8.33
N PHE A 262 1.66 0.03 -9.15
CA PHE A 262 1.96 -0.65 -10.40
C PHE A 262 3.31 -1.38 -10.30
N ASN A 263 3.34 -2.67 -10.62
CA ASN A 263 4.56 -3.46 -10.55
C ASN A 263 5.51 -3.13 -11.69
N GLN A 264 6.52 -2.29 -11.42
CA GLN A 264 7.59 -1.97 -12.37
C GLN A 264 8.73 -3.02 -12.40
N TRP A 265 8.74 -3.99 -11.50
CA TRP A 265 9.70 -5.11 -11.53
C TRP A 265 9.41 -6.05 -12.69
N SER A 266 8.13 -6.25 -13.02
CA SER A 266 7.67 -7.09 -14.13
C SER A 266 7.47 -6.34 -15.45
N GLY A 267 7.57 -5.02 -15.49
CA GLY A 267 7.36 -4.22 -16.70
C GLY A 267 7.47 -2.73 -16.47
N LYS A 268 7.35 -1.94 -17.54
CA LYS A 268 7.21 -0.48 -17.47
C LYS A 268 5.74 -0.11 -17.51
N ALA A 269 5.38 1.03 -16.92
CA ALA A 269 4.06 1.59 -17.11
C ALA A 269 3.83 1.83 -18.62
N ASP A 270 2.67 1.44 -19.11
CA ASP A 270 2.24 1.81 -20.46
C ASP A 270 1.91 3.30 -20.47
N LEU A 271 2.80 4.11 -21.01
CA LEU A 271 2.63 5.57 -21.04
C LEU A 271 1.56 6.02 -22.05
N ALA A 272 1.06 5.13 -22.91
CA ALA A 272 -0.10 5.42 -23.74
C ALA A 272 -1.41 5.28 -22.94
N ASN A 273 -1.40 4.44 -21.90
CA ASN A 273 -2.50 4.26 -20.96
C ASN A 273 -1.97 4.09 -19.51
N PRO A 274 -1.34 5.13 -18.95
CA PRO A 274 -0.68 4.99 -17.67
C PRO A 274 -1.71 4.83 -16.54
N PRO A 275 -1.45 3.94 -15.57
CA PRO A 275 -2.34 3.75 -14.42
C PRO A 275 -2.39 5.02 -13.57
N VAL A 276 -3.51 5.26 -12.90
CA VAL A 276 -3.58 6.25 -11.82
C VAL A 276 -2.79 5.75 -10.62
N GLN A 277 -2.04 6.62 -9.97
CA GLN A 277 -1.19 6.30 -8.82
C GLN A 277 -1.95 6.43 -7.51
N ALA A 278 -2.89 7.37 -7.45
CA ALA A 278 -3.79 7.57 -6.31
C ALA A 278 -5.12 8.12 -6.77
N MET A 279 -6.15 7.94 -5.99
CA MET A 279 -7.47 8.52 -6.23
C MET A 279 -8.19 8.83 -4.92
N GLU A 280 -9.05 9.83 -4.95
CA GLU A 280 -10.02 10.15 -3.90
C GLU A 280 -11.42 9.82 -4.37
N VAL A 281 -12.15 9.09 -3.54
CA VAL A 281 -13.54 8.70 -3.79
C VAL A 281 -14.43 9.14 -2.64
N THR A 282 -15.65 9.54 -2.98
CA THR A 282 -16.69 9.89 -2.00
C THR A 282 -17.28 8.63 -1.34
N ARG A 283 -18.12 8.81 -0.31
CA ARG A 283 -18.84 7.67 0.33
C ARG A 283 -19.79 6.96 -0.64
N ASP A 284 -20.35 7.67 -1.61
CA ASP A 284 -21.17 7.12 -2.71
C ASP A 284 -20.34 6.66 -3.92
N LYS A 285 -19.01 6.49 -3.72
CA LYS A 285 -18.05 5.87 -4.64
C LYS A 285 -17.69 6.68 -5.88
N LYS A 286 -18.09 7.96 -5.94
CA LYS A 286 -17.72 8.84 -7.04
C LYS A 286 -16.26 9.25 -6.92
N ILE A 287 -15.47 9.11 -7.99
CA ILE A 287 -14.09 9.59 -8.06
C ILE A 287 -14.13 11.12 -8.21
N VAL A 288 -13.52 11.85 -7.25
CA VAL A 288 -13.44 13.31 -7.22
C VAL A 288 -12.05 13.83 -7.50
N TRP A 289 -11.03 12.99 -7.31
CA TRP A 289 -9.65 13.25 -7.69
C TRP A 289 -8.97 11.97 -8.15
N ALA A 290 -8.11 12.08 -9.15
CA ALA A 290 -7.22 11.00 -9.58
C ALA A 290 -5.87 11.58 -10.01
N LEU A 291 -4.79 10.94 -9.54
CA LEU A 291 -3.41 11.33 -9.83
C LEU A 291 -2.80 10.40 -10.86
N ARG A 292 -2.29 11.00 -11.95
CA ARG A 292 -1.52 10.33 -13.00
C ARG A 292 -0.33 11.20 -13.38
N SER A 293 0.85 10.87 -12.85
CA SER A 293 2.07 11.68 -12.93
C SER A 293 3.28 10.80 -13.25
N TRP A 294 3.42 10.41 -14.53
CA TRP A 294 4.42 9.48 -15.04
C TRP A 294 5.44 10.11 -16.00
N ALA A 295 5.51 11.44 -16.07
CA ALA A 295 6.42 12.15 -16.97
C ALA A 295 7.15 13.28 -16.25
N PRO A 296 8.42 13.59 -16.64
CA PRO A 296 9.12 14.76 -16.14
C PRO A 296 8.32 16.05 -16.36
N PRO A 297 8.44 17.04 -15.44
CA PRO A 297 9.34 17.06 -14.28
C PRO A 297 8.79 16.32 -13.05
N ALA A 298 7.60 15.74 -13.09
CA ALA A 298 6.92 15.15 -11.97
C ALA A 298 6.60 13.66 -12.19
N ASP A 299 7.56 12.89 -12.67
CA ASP A 299 7.45 11.42 -12.68
C ASP A 299 7.60 10.88 -11.25
N LEU A 300 6.47 10.58 -10.59
CA LEU A 300 6.46 10.08 -9.22
C LEU A 300 6.71 8.56 -9.12
N GLY A 301 6.58 7.83 -10.23
CA GLY A 301 6.63 6.37 -10.19
C GLY A 301 5.42 5.72 -9.48
N PRO A 302 5.49 4.41 -9.18
CA PRO A 302 4.45 3.69 -8.43
C PRO A 302 4.26 4.25 -7.01
N SER A 303 3.06 4.05 -6.43
CA SER A 303 2.70 4.54 -5.11
C SER A 303 2.59 3.40 -4.10
N THR A 304 3.39 3.42 -3.05
CA THR A 304 3.24 2.55 -1.88
C THR A 304 2.68 3.30 -0.67
N THR A 305 3.00 4.59 -0.57
CA THR A 305 2.56 5.45 0.52
C THR A 305 2.16 6.83 0.00
N ILE A 306 1.05 7.35 0.51
CA ILE A 306 0.67 8.76 0.42
C ILE A 306 0.24 9.24 1.80
N GLN A 307 0.81 10.36 2.24
CA GLN A 307 0.48 11.04 3.49
C GLN A 307 0.10 12.47 3.16
N LEU A 308 -1.14 12.86 3.42
CA LEU A 308 -1.59 14.24 3.23
C LEU A 308 -0.94 15.17 4.25
N LEU A 309 -0.62 16.37 3.83
CA LEU A 309 0.04 17.38 4.66
C LEU A 309 -0.94 18.52 4.96
N GLY A 310 -1.12 18.84 6.27
CA GLY A 310 -2.02 19.88 6.69
C GLY A 310 -3.50 19.50 6.69
N GLU A 311 -3.83 18.28 6.33
CA GLU A 311 -5.16 17.70 6.48
C GLU A 311 -5.10 16.65 7.59
N GLU A 312 -5.95 16.78 8.62
CA GLU A 312 -6.09 15.73 9.61
C GLU A 312 -6.75 14.51 8.93
N SER A 313 -6.16 13.33 9.08
CA SER A 313 -6.85 12.09 8.72
C SER A 313 -7.85 11.71 9.80
N SER A 314 -8.89 10.96 9.46
CA SER A 314 -9.77 10.32 10.45
C SER A 314 -9.25 8.96 10.92
N ASP A 315 -7.96 8.68 10.58
CA ASP A 315 -7.23 7.50 11.02
C ASP A 315 -6.62 7.72 12.39
#